data_43398ebc6ff475df151151c4ef37be26
#
_entry.id   43398ebc6ff475df151151c4ef37be26
#
_cell.length_a   1.000
_cell.length_b   1.000
_cell.length_c   1.000
_cell.angle_alpha   90.00
_cell.angle_beta   90.00
_cell.angle_gamma   90.00
#
_symmetry.space_group_name_H-M   'P 1'
#
loop_
_entity.id
_entity.type
_entity.pdbx_description
1 polymer ?
#
loop_
_entity_poly.entity_id
_entity_poly.type
_entity_poly.pdbx_seq_one_letter_code
_entity_poly.pdbx_strand_id
1 'polypeptide(L)'
;MSQGPGKAKRGIPSKAENFNEWYPFMVEAAELVDKRYPIKGMDVWRPYGWKTMKLIDSLTHAQMERTGHEEVNFPLLIPEVLLEKENALVARLKRAREEGVDPDDLRDEDEEGGFKKEVYWVKHAGDNELDIPMFLRPTSETAMYTMFPLWIRSHKDLPLKVYQMVNTFRYETKQTRSFIRVREIHFFEAHTAHADEEDLSLIHISEPTRPY
;
A
#
# COMPACT_ATOMS: atom_id res chain seq x y z
N MET A 1 42.01 -1.80 24.29
CA MET A 1 41.55 -2.28 22.98
C MET A 1 41.02 -3.71 23.16
N SER A 2 39.74 -3.86 23.35
CA SER A 2 39.09 -5.16 23.54
C SER A 2 38.54 -5.61 22.19
N GLN A 3 39.13 -6.62 21.61
CA GLN A 3 38.58 -7.28 20.43
C GLN A 3 37.32 -8.04 20.85
N GLY A 4 36.15 -7.61 20.36
CA GLY A 4 34.90 -8.34 20.51
C GLY A 4 34.99 -9.73 19.85
N PRO A 5 34.23 -10.73 20.34
CA PRO A 5 34.31 -12.11 19.87
C PRO A 5 33.98 -12.17 18.37
N GLY A 6 34.92 -12.70 17.57
CA GLY A 6 34.79 -12.90 16.14
C GLY A 6 33.52 -13.71 15.82
N LYS A 7 32.61 -13.13 15.05
CA LYS A 7 31.47 -13.86 14.50
C LYS A 7 32.01 -15.05 13.69
N ALA A 8 31.77 -16.26 14.19
CA ALA A 8 32.01 -17.48 13.43
C ALA A 8 31.37 -17.32 12.04
N LYS A 9 32.10 -17.61 10.98
CA LYS A 9 31.56 -17.63 9.61
C LYS A 9 30.48 -18.72 9.54
N ARG A 10 29.22 -18.35 9.81
CA ARG A 10 28.08 -19.22 9.49
C ARG A 10 28.09 -19.42 7.99
N GLY A 11 28.10 -20.69 7.54
CA GLY A 11 27.90 -21.01 6.13
C GLY A 11 26.59 -20.44 5.61
N ILE A 12 26.50 -20.22 4.31
CA ILE A 12 25.26 -19.74 3.65
C ILE A 12 24.18 -20.81 3.85
N PRO A 13 23.03 -20.51 4.47
CA PRO A 13 21.94 -21.46 4.58
C PRO A 13 21.47 -21.96 3.21
N SER A 14 21.01 -23.21 3.11
CA SER A 14 20.47 -23.74 1.88
C SER A 14 19.08 -23.18 1.60
N LYS A 15 18.90 -22.58 0.41
CA LYS A 15 17.58 -22.05 -0.02
C LYS A 15 16.52 -23.14 -0.10
N ALA A 16 16.91 -24.35 -0.58
CA ALA A 16 16.00 -25.47 -0.78
C ALA A 16 15.57 -26.12 0.55
N GLU A 17 16.48 -26.17 1.54
CA GLU A 17 16.23 -26.84 2.82
C GLU A 17 15.57 -25.91 3.83
N ASN A 18 15.97 -24.63 3.86
CA ASN A 18 15.45 -23.66 4.83
C ASN A 18 15.39 -22.24 4.26
N PHE A 19 14.32 -21.96 3.51
CA PHE A 19 14.07 -20.64 2.94
C PHE A 19 13.93 -19.55 4.02
N ASN A 20 13.38 -19.87 5.18
CA ASN A 20 13.16 -18.90 6.27
C ASN A 20 14.45 -18.39 6.91
N GLU A 21 15.53 -19.17 6.89
CA GLU A 21 16.87 -18.72 7.31
C GLU A 21 17.66 -18.13 6.15
N TRP A 22 17.54 -18.72 4.95
CA TRP A 22 18.28 -18.30 3.77
C TRP A 22 17.90 -16.86 3.37
N TYR A 23 16.62 -16.54 3.28
CA TYR A 23 16.16 -15.23 2.81
C TYR A 23 16.68 -14.05 3.66
N PRO A 24 16.46 -14.00 4.99
CA PRO A 24 16.98 -12.91 5.81
C PRO A 24 18.51 -12.88 5.83
N PHE A 25 19.18 -14.03 5.76
CA PHE A 25 20.64 -14.10 5.63
C PHE A 25 21.11 -13.41 4.35
N MET A 26 20.47 -13.69 3.21
CA MET A 26 20.85 -13.09 1.92
C MET A 26 20.58 -11.59 1.88
N VAL A 27 19.48 -11.13 2.43
CA VAL A 27 19.15 -9.70 2.54
C VAL A 27 20.21 -8.95 3.36
N GLU A 28 20.66 -9.54 4.47
CA GLU A 28 21.72 -8.97 5.32
C GLU A 28 23.11 -9.05 4.64
N ALA A 29 23.47 -10.21 4.09
CA ALA A 29 24.77 -10.44 3.45
C ALA A 29 24.98 -9.56 2.21
N ALA A 30 23.92 -9.31 1.44
CA ALA A 30 23.94 -8.41 0.29
C ALA A 30 23.80 -6.92 0.68
N GLU A 31 23.70 -6.63 1.98
CA GLU A 31 23.59 -5.27 2.51
C GLU A 31 22.43 -4.46 1.88
N LEU A 32 21.30 -5.11 1.60
CA LEU A 32 20.16 -4.46 0.95
C LEU A 32 19.44 -3.50 1.89
N VAL A 33 19.28 -3.88 3.16
CA VAL A 33 18.67 -3.07 4.22
C VAL A 33 19.44 -3.19 5.53
N ASP A 34 19.21 -2.22 6.42
CA ASP A 34 19.67 -2.23 7.81
C ASP A 34 18.45 -2.32 8.75
N LYS A 35 18.37 -3.42 9.49
CA LYS A 35 17.28 -3.71 10.44
C LYS A 35 17.49 -3.16 11.84
N ARG A 36 18.62 -2.48 12.10
CA ARG A 36 18.95 -1.92 13.41
C ARG A 36 18.22 -0.64 13.73
N TYR A 37 17.44 -0.11 12.76
CA TYR A 37 16.56 1.01 13.02
C TYR A 37 15.58 0.66 14.15
N PRO A 38 15.35 1.57 15.13
CA PRO A 38 14.69 1.21 16.39
C PRO A 38 13.18 0.97 16.31
N ILE A 39 12.61 0.94 15.09
CA ILE A 39 11.20 0.62 14.85
C ILE A 39 11.11 -0.71 14.10
N LYS A 40 10.51 -1.72 14.76
CA LYS A 40 10.31 -3.03 14.14
C LYS A 40 9.47 -2.94 12.87
N GLY A 41 9.98 -3.50 11.79
CA GLY A 41 9.29 -3.53 10.49
C GLY A 41 9.41 -2.24 9.67
N MET A 42 10.30 -1.34 10.09
CA MET A 42 10.73 -0.17 9.32
C MET A 42 12.23 -0.30 9.10
N ASP A 43 12.62 -0.84 7.96
CA ASP A 43 14.01 -1.11 7.62
C ASP A 43 14.62 0.08 6.88
N VAL A 44 15.89 0.40 7.17
CA VAL A 44 16.61 1.41 6.41
C VAL A 44 17.14 0.78 5.12
N TRP A 45 16.69 1.27 3.97
CA TRP A 45 17.24 0.86 2.67
C TRP A 45 18.68 1.32 2.53
N ARG A 46 19.60 0.38 2.29
CA ARG A 46 21.00 0.71 2.03
C ARG A 46 21.19 1.09 0.55
N PRO A 47 22.27 1.77 0.19
CA PRO A 47 22.47 2.30 -1.17
C PRO A 47 22.27 1.29 -2.29
N TYR A 48 22.76 0.05 -2.13
CA TYR A 48 22.60 -0.99 -3.14
C TYR A 48 21.14 -1.44 -3.27
N GLY A 49 20.47 -1.69 -2.13
CA GLY A 49 19.04 -2.04 -2.11
C GLY A 49 18.16 -0.93 -2.70
N TRP A 50 18.41 0.32 -2.30
CA TRP A 50 17.66 1.45 -2.81
C TRP A 50 17.87 1.70 -4.30
N LYS A 51 19.12 1.59 -4.77
CA LYS A 51 19.41 1.68 -6.22
C LYS A 51 18.66 0.61 -7.02
N THR A 52 18.61 -0.62 -6.51
CA THR A 52 17.84 -1.70 -7.14
C THR A 52 16.36 -1.36 -7.20
N MET A 53 15.79 -0.84 -6.10
CA MET A 53 14.39 -0.43 -6.06
C MET A 53 14.10 0.69 -7.06
N LYS A 54 14.96 1.68 -7.17
CA LYS A 54 14.82 2.77 -8.16
C LYS A 54 14.85 2.30 -9.61
N LEU A 55 15.56 1.21 -9.91
CA LEU A 55 15.52 0.59 -11.24
C LEU A 55 14.16 -0.10 -11.49
N ILE A 56 13.62 -0.77 -10.49
CA ILE A 56 12.27 -1.36 -10.56
C ILE A 56 11.23 -0.24 -10.77
N ASP A 57 11.31 0.84 -9.99
CA ASP A 57 10.44 2.00 -10.14
C ASP A 57 10.48 2.53 -11.59
N SER A 58 11.67 2.70 -12.16
CA SER A 58 11.82 3.21 -13.52
C SER A 58 11.15 2.32 -14.57
N LEU A 59 11.22 0.99 -14.40
CA LEU A 59 10.53 0.04 -15.28
C LEU A 59 9.01 0.12 -15.09
N THR A 60 8.55 0.29 -13.87
CA THR A 60 7.11 0.43 -13.57
C THR A 60 6.56 1.74 -14.13
N HIS A 61 7.26 2.87 -13.97
CA HIS A 61 6.89 4.14 -14.59
C HIS A 61 6.76 4.02 -16.11
N ALA A 62 7.77 3.48 -16.78
CA ALA A 62 7.74 3.28 -18.23
C ALA A 62 6.56 2.39 -18.67
N GLN A 63 6.20 1.37 -17.87
CA GLN A 63 5.06 0.52 -18.16
C GLN A 63 3.74 1.28 -17.99
N MET A 64 3.59 2.10 -16.93
CA MET A 64 2.38 2.89 -16.69
C MET A 64 2.17 3.94 -17.78
N GLU A 65 3.22 4.68 -18.15
CA GLU A 65 3.16 5.64 -19.26
C GLU A 65 2.74 4.97 -20.56
N ARG A 66 3.30 3.80 -20.86
CA ARG A 66 2.94 3.02 -22.06
C ARG A 66 1.47 2.61 -22.12
N THR A 67 0.84 2.42 -20.98
CA THR A 67 -0.59 2.06 -20.86
C THR A 67 -1.50 3.27 -20.67
N GLY A 68 -0.94 4.49 -20.75
CA GLY A 68 -1.70 5.74 -20.68
C GLY A 68 -2.14 6.11 -19.26
N HIS A 69 -1.43 5.63 -18.24
CA HIS A 69 -1.65 6.07 -16.86
C HIS A 69 -0.83 7.32 -16.58
N GLU A 70 -1.42 8.26 -15.86
CA GLU A 70 -0.78 9.49 -15.43
C GLU A 70 -0.36 9.39 -13.95
N GLU A 71 0.86 9.87 -13.64
CA GLU A 71 1.36 9.86 -12.27
C GLU A 71 0.68 10.95 -11.45
N VAL A 72 0.23 10.59 -10.25
CA VAL A 72 -0.35 11.50 -9.26
C VAL A 72 0.41 11.38 -7.94
N ASN A 73 0.22 12.35 -7.06
CA ASN A 73 0.76 12.30 -5.70
C ASN A 73 -0.29 12.79 -4.69
N PHE A 74 -0.88 11.86 -3.99
CA PHE A 74 -1.85 12.14 -2.93
C PHE A 74 -1.18 12.40 -1.58
N PRO A 75 -1.80 13.19 -0.70
CA PRO A 75 -1.30 13.43 0.65
C PRO A 75 -1.10 12.14 1.45
N LEU A 76 -0.05 12.14 2.28
CA LEU A 76 0.25 11.05 3.20
C LEU A 76 -0.81 10.89 4.30
N LEU A 77 -1.32 12.02 4.81
CA LEU A 77 -2.29 12.07 5.89
C LEU A 77 -3.72 12.04 5.34
N ILE A 78 -4.53 11.13 5.88
CA ILE A 78 -5.94 10.98 5.52
C ILE A 78 -6.79 11.32 6.75
N PRO A 79 -7.77 12.24 6.65
CA PRO A 79 -8.69 12.53 7.75
C PRO A 79 -9.59 11.35 8.10
N GLU A 80 -9.84 11.12 9.40
CA GLU A 80 -10.69 10.02 9.89
C GLU A 80 -12.07 9.99 9.24
N VAL A 81 -12.67 11.15 9.00
CA VAL A 81 -14.00 11.27 8.39
C VAL A 81 -14.13 10.61 7.00
N LEU A 82 -13.02 10.46 6.26
CA LEU A 82 -13.03 9.77 4.97
C LEU A 82 -13.08 8.26 5.15
N LEU A 83 -12.41 7.73 6.16
CA LEU A 83 -12.43 6.31 6.49
C LEU A 83 -13.82 5.87 6.97
N GLU A 84 -14.49 6.70 7.74
CA GLU A 84 -15.86 6.45 8.21
C GLU A 84 -16.84 6.37 7.04
N LYS A 85 -16.77 7.31 6.10
CA LYS A 85 -17.58 7.28 4.88
C LYS A 85 -17.34 6.04 4.03
N GLU A 86 -16.09 5.62 3.89
CA GLU A 86 -15.74 4.40 3.15
C GLU A 86 -16.30 3.15 3.84
N ASN A 87 -16.14 3.03 5.16
CA ASN A 87 -16.66 1.90 5.91
C ASN A 87 -18.19 1.81 5.81
N ALA A 88 -18.91 2.92 5.95
CA ALA A 88 -20.36 2.97 5.80
C ALA A 88 -20.80 2.52 4.40
N LEU A 89 -20.12 2.99 3.35
CA LEU A 89 -20.40 2.58 1.98
C LEU A 89 -20.17 1.08 1.77
N VAL A 90 -19.05 0.54 2.25
CA VAL A 90 -18.73 -0.89 2.13
C VAL A 90 -19.75 -1.75 2.87
N ALA A 91 -20.17 -1.35 4.07
CA ALA A 91 -21.20 -2.04 4.84
C ALA A 91 -22.52 -2.06 4.08
N ARG A 92 -22.95 -0.90 3.54
CA ARG A 92 -24.16 -0.76 2.73
C ARG A 92 -24.15 -1.66 1.49
N LEU A 93 -23.04 -1.68 0.75
CA LEU A 93 -22.89 -2.53 -0.44
C LEU A 93 -22.95 -4.04 -0.11
N LYS A 94 -22.37 -4.46 1.01
CA LYS A 94 -22.44 -5.85 1.46
C LYS A 94 -23.89 -6.25 1.79
N ARG A 95 -24.60 -5.43 2.57
CA ARG A 95 -26.00 -5.67 2.91
C ARG A 95 -26.87 -5.73 1.66
N ALA A 96 -26.72 -4.79 0.75
CA ALA A 96 -27.47 -4.77 -0.51
C ALA A 96 -27.30 -6.07 -1.29
N ARG A 97 -26.08 -6.61 -1.34
CA ARG A 97 -25.78 -7.88 -1.99
C ARG A 97 -26.41 -9.08 -1.27
N GLU A 98 -26.41 -9.08 0.05
CA GLU A 98 -27.00 -10.17 0.87
C GLU A 98 -28.53 -10.16 0.82
N GLU A 99 -29.14 -8.97 0.82
CA GLU A 99 -30.59 -8.78 0.81
C GLU A 99 -31.17 -8.75 -0.61
N GLY A 100 -30.33 -8.64 -1.64
CA GLY A 100 -30.77 -8.57 -3.05
C GLY A 100 -31.52 -7.29 -3.41
N VAL A 101 -31.19 -6.18 -2.72
CA VAL A 101 -31.81 -4.85 -2.90
C VAL A 101 -30.81 -3.84 -3.47
N ASP A 102 -31.32 -2.71 -3.94
CA ASP A 102 -30.45 -1.61 -4.39
C ASP A 102 -29.70 -1.02 -3.19
N PRO A 103 -28.38 -0.80 -3.26
CA PRO A 103 -27.62 -0.13 -2.21
C PRO A 103 -28.19 1.23 -1.79
N ASP A 104 -28.80 1.98 -2.73
CA ASP A 104 -29.36 3.30 -2.43
C ASP A 104 -30.67 3.24 -1.62
N ASP A 105 -31.32 2.08 -1.54
CA ASP A 105 -32.49 1.85 -0.68
C ASP A 105 -32.13 1.55 0.78
N LEU A 106 -30.86 1.29 1.09
CA LEU A 106 -30.38 0.99 2.43
C LEU A 106 -29.86 2.24 3.14
N ARG A 107 -30.15 2.32 4.45
CA ARG A 107 -29.55 3.35 5.32
C ARG A 107 -28.17 2.93 5.79
N ASP A 108 -27.30 3.91 5.99
CA ASP A 108 -25.99 3.71 6.60
C ASP A 108 -26.18 3.25 8.05
N GLU A 109 -25.52 2.16 8.42
CA GLU A 109 -25.42 1.70 9.81
C GLU A 109 -23.95 1.79 10.22
N ASP A 110 -23.70 2.21 11.47
CA ASP A 110 -22.38 2.32 12.04
C ASP A 110 -21.79 0.93 12.28
N GLU A 111 -21.05 0.40 11.31
CA GLU A 111 -20.20 -0.77 11.54
C GLU A 111 -18.80 -0.34 11.97
N GLU A 112 -18.39 -0.71 13.19
CA GLU A 112 -17.00 -0.69 13.62
C GLU A 112 -16.21 -1.75 12.86
N GLY A 113 -15.82 -1.48 11.62
CA GLY A 113 -15.12 -2.41 10.77
C GLY A 113 -13.90 -1.81 10.07
N GLY A 114 -13.03 -2.65 9.56
CA GLY A 114 -12.00 -2.29 8.62
C GLY A 114 -10.67 -1.84 9.23
N PHE A 115 -9.98 -0.95 8.55
CA PHE A 115 -8.60 -0.54 8.80
C PHE A 115 -8.35 0.21 10.11
N LYS A 116 -9.36 0.62 10.90
CA LYS A 116 -9.16 1.40 12.15
C LYS A 116 -8.12 0.79 13.10
N LYS A 117 -7.98 -0.54 13.12
CA LYS A 117 -7.02 -1.26 14.00
C LYS A 117 -5.61 -1.38 13.40
N GLU A 118 -5.44 -1.14 12.12
CA GLU A 118 -4.18 -1.38 11.41
C GLU A 118 -3.50 -0.09 10.93
N VAL A 119 -4.08 1.08 11.17
CA VAL A 119 -3.51 2.37 10.79
C VAL A 119 -2.69 3.01 11.90
N TYR A 120 -1.74 3.84 11.50
CA TYR A 120 -1.01 4.74 12.41
C TYR A 120 -1.76 6.05 12.54
N TRP A 121 -2.24 6.35 13.73
CA TRP A 121 -2.99 7.58 14.01
C TRP A 121 -2.05 8.77 14.28
N VAL A 122 -2.42 9.92 13.73
CA VAL A 122 -1.81 11.23 13.99
C VAL A 122 -2.86 12.11 14.63
N LYS A 123 -2.70 12.36 15.93
CA LYS A 123 -3.68 13.12 16.73
C LYS A 123 -3.15 14.49 17.19
N HIS A 124 -1.85 14.72 17.07
CA HIS A 124 -1.21 15.94 17.52
C HIS A 124 -0.29 16.52 16.47
N ALA A 125 -0.18 17.84 16.44
CA ALA A 125 0.83 18.59 15.72
C ALA A 125 1.61 19.45 16.72
N GLY A 126 2.83 19.01 17.07
CA GLY A 126 3.54 19.50 18.25
C GLY A 126 2.75 19.15 19.52
N ASP A 127 2.50 20.14 20.36
CA ASP A 127 1.73 19.98 21.60
C ASP A 127 0.21 20.18 21.39
N ASN A 128 -0.21 20.54 20.19
CA ASN A 128 -1.63 20.79 19.90
C ASN A 128 -2.33 19.51 19.44
N GLU A 129 -3.46 19.21 20.06
CA GLU A 129 -4.36 18.18 19.56
C GLU A 129 -5.03 18.68 18.27
N LEU A 130 -5.15 17.79 17.28
CA LEU A 130 -5.80 18.09 16.01
C LEU A 130 -7.32 18.04 16.17
N ASP A 131 -8.03 19.02 15.64
CA ASP A 131 -9.50 19.06 15.63
C ASP A 131 -10.10 17.83 14.92
N ILE A 132 -9.41 17.34 13.89
CA ILE A 132 -9.79 16.14 13.15
C ILE A 132 -8.61 15.18 13.21
N PRO A 133 -8.75 14.01 13.84
CA PRO A 133 -7.74 12.96 13.79
C PRO A 133 -7.44 12.55 12.36
N MET A 134 -6.17 12.29 12.08
CA MET A 134 -5.71 11.81 10.79
C MET A 134 -4.97 10.49 10.96
N PHE A 135 -4.76 9.79 9.87
CA PHE A 135 -3.92 8.58 9.88
C PHE A 135 -2.98 8.56 8.68
N LEU A 136 -1.87 7.81 8.85
CA LEU A 136 -0.96 7.53 7.75
C LEU A 136 -1.64 6.53 6.81
N ARG A 137 -1.67 6.82 5.51
CA ARG A 137 -2.33 5.99 4.51
C ARG A 137 -1.85 4.54 4.55
N PRO A 138 -2.73 3.55 4.71
CA PRO A 138 -2.42 2.13 4.48
C PRO A 138 -2.47 1.76 3.00
N THR A 139 -3.20 2.53 2.23
CA THR A 139 -3.43 2.58 0.79
C THR A 139 -4.09 3.92 0.50
N SER A 140 -4.36 4.27 -0.76
CA SER A 140 -4.85 5.62 -1.09
C SER A 140 -6.27 5.66 -1.63
N GLU A 141 -6.99 4.54 -1.72
CA GLU A 141 -8.36 4.49 -2.24
C GLU A 141 -9.26 5.50 -1.54
N THR A 142 -9.23 5.52 -0.20
CA THR A 142 -10.02 6.44 0.62
C THR A 142 -9.85 7.90 0.19
N ALA A 143 -8.61 8.32 -0.12
CA ALA A 143 -8.32 9.67 -0.59
C ALA A 143 -8.64 9.85 -2.07
N MET A 144 -8.25 8.90 -2.93
CA MET A 144 -8.42 8.98 -4.38
C MET A 144 -9.88 9.00 -4.79
N TYR A 145 -10.69 8.11 -4.24
CA TYR A 145 -12.10 8.00 -4.61
C TYR A 145 -12.95 9.17 -4.10
N THR A 146 -12.44 9.93 -3.13
CA THR A 146 -13.04 11.21 -2.75
C THR A 146 -12.78 12.29 -3.81
N MET A 147 -11.65 12.23 -4.52
CA MET A 147 -11.27 13.23 -5.52
C MET A 147 -11.77 12.89 -6.94
N PHE A 148 -11.89 11.61 -7.28
CA PHE A 148 -12.31 11.18 -8.61
C PHE A 148 -13.64 11.80 -9.07
N PRO A 149 -14.71 11.87 -8.25
CA PRO A 149 -15.95 12.54 -8.65
C PRO A 149 -15.80 14.03 -8.92
N LEU A 150 -14.77 14.67 -8.36
CA LEU A 150 -14.47 16.08 -8.64
C LEU A 150 -13.71 16.28 -9.95
N TRP A 151 -12.96 15.27 -10.37
CA TRP A 151 -12.21 15.29 -11.63
C TRP A 151 -13.04 14.79 -12.81
N ILE A 152 -13.87 13.77 -12.60
CA ILE A 152 -14.76 13.20 -13.59
C ILE A 152 -16.08 13.99 -13.59
N ARG A 153 -16.20 14.97 -14.48
CA ARG A 153 -17.38 15.84 -14.58
C ARG A 153 -18.29 15.44 -15.71
N SER A 154 -17.80 14.65 -16.64
CA SER A 154 -18.52 14.17 -17.79
C SER A 154 -17.96 12.84 -18.29
N HIS A 155 -18.71 12.16 -19.12
CA HIS A 155 -18.27 10.94 -19.81
C HIS A 155 -16.97 11.12 -20.63
N LYS A 156 -16.65 12.35 -21.02
CA LYS A 156 -15.43 12.64 -21.78
C LYS A 156 -14.14 12.61 -20.92
N ASP A 157 -14.30 12.62 -19.62
CA ASP A 157 -13.17 12.56 -18.66
C ASP A 157 -12.79 11.11 -18.34
N LEU A 158 -13.45 10.15 -18.97
CA LEU A 158 -13.20 8.72 -18.84
C LEU A 158 -12.53 8.15 -20.11
N PRO A 159 -11.69 7.12 -19.99
CA PRO A 159 -11.25 6.52 -18.72
C PRO A 159 -10.24 7.40 -17.98
N LEU A 160 -10.42 7.52 -16.66
CA LEU A 160 -9.39 8.09 -15.79
C LEU A 160 -8.43 6.95 -15.39
N LYS A 161 -7.12 7.13 -15.64
CA LYS A 161 -6.09 6.14 -15.31
C LYS A 161 -4.95 6.83 -14.59
N VAL A 162 -4.81 6.59 -13.32
CA VAL A 162 -3.77 7.22 -12.49
C VAL A 162 -2.98 6.19 -11.69
N TYR A 163 -1.75 6.52 -11.35
CA TYR A 163 -0.93 5.72 -10.47
C TYR A 163 -0.05 6.61 -9.58
N GLN A 164 0.46 6.03 -8.51
CA GLN A 164 1.49 6.66 -7.70
C GLN A 164 2.46 5.64 -7.11
N MET A 165 3.68 6.11 -6.82
CA MET A 165 4.68 5.38 -6.04
C MET A 165 4.97 6.15 -4.76
N VAL A 166 4.53 5.61 -3.64
CA VAL A 166 4.53 6.31 -2.36
C VAL A 166 4.77 5.34 -1.21
N ASN A 167 5.11 5.87 -0.04
CA ASN A 167 5.13 5.05 1.15
C ASN A 167 3.73 4.91 1.72
N THR A 168 3.37 3.67 2.07
CA THR A 168 2.16 3.32 2.81
C THR A 168 2.54 2.69 4.14
N PHE A 169 1.61 2.74 5.11
CA PHE A 169 1.91 2.38 6.49
C PHE A 169 0.84 1.44 7.03
N ARG A 170 1.25 0.24 7.46
CA ARG A 170 0.36 -0.75 8.06
C ARG A 170 0.93 -1.23 9.39
N TYR A 171 0.15 -1.11 10.47
CA TYR A 171 0.57 -1.55 11.79
C TYR A 171 0.54 -3.08 11.90
N GLU A 172 1.52 -3.70 11.25
CA GLU A 172 1.69 -5.16 11.28
C GLU A 172 2.20 -5.62 12.65
N THR A 173 1.38 -6.38 13.34
CA THR A 173 1.71 -6.90 14.68
C THR A 173 2.39 -8.26 14.64
N LYS A 174 2.16 -9.03 13.56
CA LYS A 174 2.70 -10.37 13.36
C LYS A 174 4.10 -10.33 12.76
N GLN A 175 4.53 -11.38 12.12
CA GLN A 175 5.89 -11.52 11.61
C GLN A 175 6.18 -10.50 10.48
N THR A 176 7.13 -9.59 10.70
CA THR A 176 7.65 -8.72 9.66
C THR A 176 8.83 -9.39 8.95
N ARG A 177 8.96 -9.15 7.63
CA ARG A 177 10.05 -9.66 6.80
C ARG A 177 10.39 -8.60 5.76
N SER A 178 11.64 -8.19 5.72
CA SER A 178 12.14 -7.17 4.79
C SER A 178 11.66 -7.43 3.36
N PHE A 179 11.21 -6.40 2.66
CA PHE A 179 10.63 -6.38 1.31
C PHE A 179 9.31 -7.14 1.11
N ILE A 180 8.94 -8.05 2.01
CA ILE A 180 7.75 -8.90 1.85
C ILE A 180 6.60 -8.42 2.74
N ARG A 181 6.90 -8.13 4.02
CA ARG A 181 5.91 -7.68 5.00
C ARG A 181 6.56 -6.75 6.00
N VAL A 182 6.39 -5.48 5.78
CA VAL A 182 6.96 -4.39 6.56
C VAL A 182 5.87 -3.43 6.99
N ARG A 183 6.18 -2.53 7.94
CA ARG A 183 5.22 -1.53 8.44
C ARG A 183 5.22 -0.25 7.62
N GLU A 184 6.36 0.09 7.05
CA GLU A 184 6.49 1.13 6.05
C GLU A 184 6.86 0.47 4.73
N ILE A 185 5.99 0.61 3.74
CA ILE A 185 6.04 -0.10 2.47
C ILE A 185 6.34 0.92 1.37
N HIS A 186 7.37 0.70 0.58
CA HIS A 186 7.51 1.38 -0.70
C HIS A 186 6.49 0.75 -1.66
N PHE A 187 5.45 1.49 -1.99
CA PHE A 187 4.21 0.97 -2.53
C PHE A 187 3.89 1.58 -3.90
N PHE A 188 3.55 0.72 -4.84
CA PHE A 188 2.95 1.09 -6.11
C PHE A 188 1.47 0.78 -6.07
N GLU A 189 0.66 1.72 -6.51
CA GLU A 189 -0.77 1.53 -6.70
C GLU A 189 -1.23 2.26 -7.97
N ALA A 190 -2.11 1.61 -8.73
CA ALA A 190 -2.74 2.18 -9.90
C ALA A 190 -4.26 2.04 -9.78
N HIS A 191 -4.97 3.10 -10.11
CA HIS A 191 -6.42 3.20 -9.97
C HIS A 191 -7.01 3.72 -11.26
N THR A 192 -8.10 3.11 -11.69
CA THR A 192 -8.77 3.50 -12.91
C THR A 192 -10.27 3.65 -12.69
N ALA A 193 -10.90 4.59 -13.42
CA ALA A 193 -12.34 4.70 -13.53
C ALA A 193 -12.75 4.64 -14.99
N HIS A 194 -13.78 3.87 -15.30
CA HIS A 194 -14.22 3.54 -16.64
C HIS A 194 -15.70 3.88 -16.83
N ALA A 195 -16.11 4.02 -18.09
CA ALA A 195 -17.49 4.32 -18.44
C ALA A 195 -18.40 3.10 -18.32
N ASP A 196 -17.87 1.92 -18.61
CA ASP A 196 -18.59 0.65 -18.61
C ASP A 196 -17.64 -0.53 -18.32
N GLU A 197 -18.22 -1.71 -18.19
CA GLU A 197 -17.50 -2.95 -17.87
C GLU A 197 -16.61 -3.42 -19.03
N GLU A 198 -16.96 -3.14 -20.28
CA GLU A 198 -16.17 -3.53 -21.44
C GLU A 198 -14.84 -2.76 -21.47
N ASP A 199 -14.89 -1.46 -21.22
CA ASP A 199 -13.69 -0.62 -21.10
C ASP A 199 -12.83 -1.02 -19.89
N LEU A 200 -13.46 -1.37 -18.76
CA LEU A 200 -12.77 -1.88 -17.56
C LEU A 200 -12.05 -3.21 -17.84
N SER A 201 -12.59 -4.05 -18.73
CA SER A 201 -12.02 -5.38 -19.01
C SER A 201 -10.61 -5.34 -19.60
N LEU A 202 -10.18 -4.19 -20.14
CA LEU A 202 -8.81 -3.99 -20.62
C LEU A 202 -7.73 -4.15 -19.52
N ILE A 203 -8.08 -4.03 -18.24
CA ILE A 203 -7.18 -4.33 -17.13
C ILE A 203 -6.76 -5.80 -17.14
N HIS A 204 -7.64 -6.71 -17.52
CA HIS A 204 -7.33 -8.14 -17.60
C HIS A 204 -6.26 -8.48 -18.64
N ILE A 205 -6.00 -7.58 -19.61
CA ILE A 205 -4.96 -7.77 -20.62
C ILE A 205 -3.57 -7.39 -20.07
N SER A 206 -3.49 -6.54 -19.07
CA SER A 206 -2.24 -6.10 -18.46
C SER A 206 -1.76 -6.98 -17.30
N GLU A 207 -2.63 -7.80 -16.72
CA GLU A 207 -2.22 -8.81 -15.75
C GLU A 207 -1.67 -10.04 -16.48
N PRO A 208 -0.41 -10.42 -16.22
CA PRO A 208 0.10 -11.68 -16.75
C PRO A 208 -0.74 -12.80 -16.14
N THR A 209 -1.54 -13.47 -16.98
CA THR A 209 -2.17 -14.73 -16.62
C THR A 209 -1.07 -15.66 -16.16
N ARG A 210 -0.98 -15.93 -14.86
CA ARG A 210 -0.07 -16.97 -14.35
C ARG A 210 -0.54 -18.28 -14.94
N PRO A 211 0.30 -19.02 -15.69
CA PRO A 211 -0.02 -20.39 -15.98
C PRO A 211 -0.07 -21.14 -14.63
N TYR A 212 -1.17 -21.79 -14.37
CA TYR A 212 -1.33 -22.69 -13.24
C TYR A 212 -0.37 -23.88 -13.36
#